data_9e38422b1d8a6dc6c5f4269f9b7ec0cb
#
_entry.id   9e38422b1d8a6dc6c5f4269f9b7ec0cb
#
_cell.length_a   1.000
_cell.length_b   1.000
_cell.length_c   1.000
_cell.angle_alpha   90.00
_cell.angle_beta   90.00
_cell.angle_gamma   90.00
#
_symmetry.space_group_name_H-M   'P 1'
#
loop_
_entity.id
_entity.type
_entity.pdbx_description
1 polymer ?
#
loop_
_entity_poly.entity_id
_entity_poly.type
_entity_poly.pdbx_seq_one_letter_code
_entity_poly.pdbx_strand_id
1 'polypeptide(L)'
;MKKLLSLSLALLAAAAMTVPTLAASHTVQRGDTMWKLAVQYQAGTSEIIDANPQVANPNLIYPGDVLTIPETDASVRAYEQEVVRLVNAERAKHGLAALTEDWELSRVARYKSQDMHDNRYFAHNSPTYGTPFRMLRAFGLSYRTAGENIAMGYAAPAAVVAGWMNSEGHRANILNSAYTKIGVGYVADGHYWTQQFIG
;
A
#
# COMPACT_ATOMS: atom_id res chain seq x y z
N MET A 1 -52.02 -31.99 -19.03
CA MET A 1 -50.66 -32.46 -18.71
C MET A 1 -49.75 -31.24 -18.75
N LYS A 2 -49.45 -30.62 -17.56
CA LYS A 2 -48.58 -29.43 -17.42
C LYS A 2 -47.17 -29.93 -17.14
N LYS A 3 -46.21 -29.65 -18.04
CA LYS A 3 -44.79 -29.94 -17.84
C LYS A 3 -44.20 -28.84 -16.97
N LEU A 4 -43.74 -29.18 -15.79
CA LEU A 4 -42.93 -28.38 -14.90
C LEU A 4 -41.48 -28.38 -15.44
N LEU A 5 -40.99 -27.21 -15.90
CA LEU A 5 -39.57 -27.02 -16.15
C LEU A 5 -38.89 -26.69 -14.81
N SER A 6 -38.03 -27.54 -14.36
CA SER A 6 -37.12 -27.31 -13.22
C SER A 6 -35.95 -26.46 -13.70
N LEU A 7 -35.88 -25.22 -13.22
CA LEU A 7 -34.73 -24.30 -13.45
C LEU A 7 -33.64 -24.65 -12.43
N SER A 8 -32.58 -25.30 -12.90
CA SER A 8 -31.40 -25.58 -12.08
C SER A 8 -30.54 -24.30 -12.00
N LEU A 9 -30.54 -23.68 -10.83
CA LEU A 9 -29.66 -22.53 -10.52
C LEU A 9 -28.24 -23.06 -10.27
N ALA A 10 -27.36 -22.96 -11.27
CA ALA A 10 -25.95 -23.26 -11.10
C ALA A 10 -25.29 -22.12 -10.32
N LEU A 11 -24.91 -22.41 -9.05
CA LEU A 11 -24.11 -21.53 -8.21
C LEU A 11 -22.69 -21.54 -8.75
N LEU A 12 -22.27 -20.50 -9.49
CA LEU A 12 -20.86 -20.30 -9.84
C LEU A 12 -20.14 -19.85 -8.57
N ALA A 13 -19.42 -20.77 -7.93
CA ALA A 13 -18.44 -20.41 -6.91
C ALA A 13 -17.28 -19.70 -7.60
N ALA A 14 -17.18 -18.38 -7.42
CA ALA A 14 -16.00 -17.63 -7.78
C ALA A 14 -14.85 -18.11 -6.89
N ALA A 15 -13.94 -18.92 -7.44
CA ALA A 15 -12.68 -19.23 -6.80
C ALA A 15 -11.86 -17.94 -6.77
N ALA A 16 -11.72 -17.35 -5.59
CA ALA A 16 -10.74 -16.29 -5.36
C ALA A 16 -9.36 -16.88 -5.66
N MET A 17 -8.75 -16.46 -6.75
CA MET A 17 -7.34 -16.74 -7.03
C MET A 17 -6.53 -15.99 -6.00
N THR A 18 -6.11 -16.68 -4.94
CA THR A 18 -5.11 -16.15 -4.02
C THR A 18 -3.78 -16.09 -4.77
N VAL A 19 -3.36 -14.90 -5.15
CA VAL A 19 -1.97 -14.66 -5.56
C VAL A 19 -1.11 -15.10 -4.37
N PRO A 20 -0.09 -15.96 -4.56
CA PRO A 20 0.78 -16.34 -3.45
C PRO A 20 1.46 -15.08 -2.94
N THR A 21 1.02 -14.58 -1.81
CA THR A 21 1.71 -13.53 -1.08
C THR A 21 3.03 -14.16 -0.60
N LEU A 22 4.16 -13.59 -0.98
CA LEU A 22 5.43 -13.94 -0.37
C LEU A 22 5.27 -13.75 1.14
N ALA A 23 5.67 -14.73 1.91
CA ALA A 23 5.51 -14.69 3.35
C ALA A 23 6.76 -15.22 4.04
N ALA A 24 7.25 -14.45 5.02
CA ALA A 24 8.25 -14.93 5.94
C ALA A 24 7.60 -15.74 7.07
N SER A 25 8.37 -16.58 7.72
CA SER A 25 7.98 -17.26 8.95
C SER A 25 8.71 -16.64 10.13
N HIS A 26 7.99 -16.30 11.20
CA HIS A 26 8.57 -15.79 12.45
C HIS A 26 8.17 -16.68 13.61
N THR A 27 9.17 -17.20 14.34
CA THR A 27 8.92 -17.87 15.62
C THR A 27 8.92 -16.84 16.74
N VAL A 28 7.77 -16.70 17.40
CA VAL A 28 7.56 -15.71 18.47
C VAL A 28 8.58 -15.91 19.59
N GLN A 29 9.20 -14.84 20.03
CA GLN A 29 10.14 -14.77 21.11
C GLN A 29 9.54 -14.03 22.32
N ARG A 30 10.17 -14.18 23.48
CA ARG A 30 9.75 -13.49 24.69
C ARG A 30 9.79 -11.95 24.48
N GLY A 31 8.64 -11.32 24.65
CA GLY A 31 8.50 -9.86 24.51
C GLY A 31 8.03 -9.39 23.15
N ASP A 32 7.79 -10.31 22.20
CA ASP A 32 7.13 -9.99 20.94
C ASP A 32 5.67 -9.64 21.17
N THR A 33 5.16 -8.81 20.28
CA THR A 33 3.74 -8.49 20.13
C THR A 33 3.45 -8.34 18.64
N MET A 34 2.21 -8.53 18.22
CA MET A 34 1.82 -8.32 16.82
C MET A 34 2.27 -6.94 16.30
N TRP A 35 2.16 -5.90 17.13
CA TRP A 35 2.62 -4.55 16.76
C TRP A 35 4.13 -4.46 16.56
N LYS A 36 4.95 -5.06 17.45
CA LYS A 36 6.41 -5.06 17.29
C LYS A 36 6.83 -5.79 16.03
N LEU A 37 6.17 -6.90 15.72
CA LEU A 37 6.44 -7.66 14.50
C LEU A 37 6.00 -6.86 13.26
N ALA A 38 4.87 -6.17 13.33
CA ALA A 38 4.43 -5.27 12.27
C ALA A 38 5.49 -4.19 11.96
N VAL A 39 6.06 -3.56 12.98
CA VAL A 39 7.15 -2.57 12.82
C VAL A 39 8.41 -3.23 12.27
N GLN A 40 8.82 -4.38 12.83
CA GLN A 40 10.04 -5.10 12.43
C GLN A 40 10.01 -5.51 10.96
N TYR A 41 8.89 -6.03 10.50
CA TYR A 41 8.72 -6.54 9.14
C TYR A 41 8.11 -5.52 8.16
N GLN A 42 7.80 -4.30 8.63
CA GLN A 42 7.13 -3.27 7.83
C GLN A 42 5.83 -3.77 7.17
N ALA A 43 5.11 -4.62 7.89
CA ALA A 43 3.79 -5.15 7.54
C ALA A 43 2.72 -4.55 8.46
N GLY A 44 1.49 -4.47 8.02
CA GLY A 44 0.43 -4.00 8.92
C GLY A 44 0.07 -5.06 9.96
N THR A 45 -0.29 -4.60 11.16
CA THR A 45 -0.74 -5.51 12.22
C THR A 45 -1.97 -6.32 11.78
N SER A 46 -2.91 -5.67 11.07
CA SER A 46 -4.09 -6.34 10.50
C SER A 46 -3.71 -7.44 9.51
N GLU A 47 -2.75 -7.18 8.62
CA GLU A 47 -2.31 -8.16 7.62
C GLU A 47 -1.64 -9.37 8.29
N ILE A 48 -0.86 -9.15 9.36
CA ILE A 48 -0.27 -10.26 10.13
C ILE A 48 -1.39 -11.07 10.81
N ILE A 49 -2.39 -10.41 11.40
CA ILE A 49 -3.52 -11.09 12.03
C ILE A 49 -4.30 -11.92 11.00
N ASP A 50 -4.62 -11.34 9.85
CA ASP A 50 -5.38 -11.99 8.78
C ASP A 50 -4.63 -13.19 8.18
N ALA A 51 -3.29 -13.11 8.12
CA ALA A 51 -2.43 -14.22 7.66
C ALA A 51 -2.29 -15.34 8.71
N ASN A 52 -2.78 -15.14 9.94
CA ASN A 52 -2.64 -16.07 11.06
C ASN A 52 -3.98 -16.40 11.73
N PRO A 53 -4.97 -16.94 11.01
CA PRO A 53 -6.30 -17.23 11.56
C PRO A 53 -6.28 -18.29 12.68
N GLN A 54 -5.17 -19.05 12.81
CA GLN A 54 -4.95 -20.00 13.88
C GLN A 54 -4.72 -19.30 15.25
N VAL A 55 -4.37 -18.03 15.28
CA VAL A 55 -4.14 -17.25 16.50
C VAL A 55 -5.49 -16.73 17.01
N ALA A 56 -6.07 -17.43 17.97
CA ALA A 56 -7.41 -17.10 18.48
C ALA A 56 -7.50 -15.72 19.14
N ASN A 57 -6.42 -15.25 19.78
CA ASN A 57 -6.34 -13.94 20.40
C ASN A 57 -5.06 -13.21 19.97
N PRO A 58 -5.13 -12.29 19.00
CA PRO A 58 -3.94 -11.57 18.50
C PRO A 58 -3.21 -10.71 19.56
N ASN A 59 -3.88 -10.40 20.68
CA ASN A 59 -3.24 -9.69 21.78
C ASN A 59 -2.41 -10.60 22.70
N LEU A 60 -2.44 -11.92 22.45
CA LEU A 60 -1.81 -12.91 23.30
C LEU A 60 -1.12 -13.97 22.43
N ILE A 61 0.13 -13.71 22.07
CA ILE A 61 1.02 -14.65 21.38
C ILE A 61 2.08 -15.16 22.34
N TYR A 62 2.49 -16.42 22.19
CA TYR A 62 3.41 -17.09 23.10
C TYR A 62 4.72 -17.42 22.44
N PRO A 63 5.86 -17.39 23.19
CA PRO A 63 7.13 -17.89 22.67
C PRO A 63 6.99 -19.32 22.15
N GLY A 64 7.43 -19.51 20.90
CA GLY A 64 7.32 -20.77 20.17
C GLY A 64 6.16 -20.81 19.16
N ASP A 65 5.20 -19.89 19.21
CA ASP A 65 4.20 -19.77 18.15
C ASP A 65 4.89 -19.43 16.83
N VAL A 66 4.44 -20.03 15.73
CA VAL A 66 4.96 -19.73 14.39
C VAL A 66 3.95 -18.89 13.64
N LEU A 67 4.35 -17.68 13.29
CA LEU A 67 3.53 -16.73 12.56
C LEU A 67 3.96 -16.60 11.10
N THR A 68 2.98 -16.50 10.22
CA THR A 68 3.14 -16.10 8.82
C THR A 68 3.17 -14.58 8.75
N ILE A 69 4.24 -14.01 8.21
CA ILE A 69 4.39 -12.56 8.04
C ILE A 69 4.24 -12.24 6.55
N PRO A 70 3.20 -11.52 6.13
CA PRO A 70 3.06 -11.09 4.75
C PRO A 70 4.21 -10.16 4.32
N GLU A 71 4.76 -10.40 3.15
CA GLU A 71 5.83 -9.57 2.58
C GLU A 71 5.36 -8.92 1.28
N THR A 72 5.78 -7.68 1.06
CA THR A 72 5.65 -7.04 -0.24
C THR A 72 6.68 -7.63 -1.20
N ASP A 73 6.27 -7.93 -2.42
CA ASP A 73 7.17 -8.43 -3.46
C ASP A 73 8.42 -7.54 -3.59
N ALA A 74 9.58 -8.16 -3.67
CA ALA A 74 10.85 -7.45 -3.69
C ALA A 74 11.00 -6.54 -4.92
N SER A 75 10.42 -6.92 -6.07
CA SER A 75 10.42 -6.10 -7.29
C SER A 75 9.52 -4.88 -7.14
N VAL A 76 8.37 -5.03 -6.50
CA VAL A 76 7.48 -3.92 -6.16
C VAL A 76 8.20 -2.94 -5.22
N ARG A 77 8.81 -3.44 -4.15
CA ARG A 77 9.60 -2.60 -3.24
C ARG A 77 10.75 -1.87 -3.93
N ALA A 78 11.48 -2.54 -4.80
CA ALA A 78 12.56 -1.92 -5.56
C ALA A 78 12.06 -0.77 -6.45
N TYR A 79 10.89 -0.92 -7.06
CA TYR A 79 10.26 0.14 -7.87
C TYR A 79 9.83 1.33 -7.01
N GLU A 80 9.21 1.08 -5.87
CA GLU A 80 8.79 2.12 -4.92
C GLU A 80 9.98 2.91 -4.39
N GLN A 81 11.05 2.22 -3.98
CA GLN A 81 12.28 2.84 -3.48
C GLN A 81 13.00 3.66 -4.57
N GLU A 82 12.99 3.19 -5.82
CA GLU A 82 13.56 3.95 -6.93
C GLU A 82 12.77 5.23 -7.19
N VAL A 83 11.43 5.22 -7.06
CA VAL A 83 10.62 6.45 -7.13
C VAL A 83 11.02 7.42 -6.00
N VAL A 84 11.18 6.95 -4.77
CA VAL A 84 11.64 7.80 -3.64
C VAL A 84 13.00 8.42 -3.94
N ARG A 85 13.95 7.63 -4.44
CA ARG A 85 15.28 8.08 -4.82
C ARG A 85 15.24 9.17 -5.91
N LEU A 86 14.46 8.95 -6.95
CA LEU A 86 14.30 9.89 -8.07
C LEU A 86 13.64 11.19 -7.63
N VAL A 87 12.60 11.12 -6.81
CA VAL A 87 11.94 12.30 -6.23
C VAL A 87 12.92 13.10 -5.39
N ASN A 88 13.73 12.46 -4.56
CA ASN A 88 14.74 13.13 -3.76
C ASN A 88 15.84 13.77 -4.63
N ALA A 89 16.18 13.14 -5.76
CA ALA A 89 17.08 13.75 -6.74
C ALA A 89 16.49 15.02 -7.37
N GLU A 90 15.19 15.03 -7.70
CA GLU A 90 14.51 16.23 -8.19
C GLU A 90 14.47 17.33 -7.10
N ARG A 91 14.14 16.97 -5.86
CA ARG A 91 14.14 17.92 -4.74
C ARG A 91 15.52 18.55 -4.53
N ALA A 92 16.59 17.77 -4.61
CA ALA A 92 17.97 18.28 -4.48
C ALA A 92 18.32 19.32 -5.56
N LYS A 93 17.87 19.15 -6.80
CA LYS A 93 18.06 20.13 -7.89
C LYS A 93 17.42 21.48 -7.57
N HIS A 94 16.40 21.48 -6.70
CA HIS A 94 15.67 22.69 -6.25
C HIS A 94 16.09 23.15 -4.86
N GLY A 95 17.19 22.63 -4.29
CA GLY A 95 17.70 23.02 -2.98
C GLY A 95 16.83 22.59 -1.79
N LEU A 96 15.96 21.61 -1.97
CA LEU A 96 15.05 21.11 -0.94
C LEU A 96 15.64 19.91 -0.21
N ALA A 97 15.33 19.79 1.08
CA ALA A 97 15.70 18.62 1.87
C ALA A 97 15.06 17.33 1.31
N ALA A 98 15.80 16.23 1.40
CA ALA A 98 15.27 14.92 1.04
C ALA A 98 14.09 14.53 1.95
N LEU A 99 13.11 13.85 1.37
CA LEU A 99 12.02 13.21 2.11
C LEU A 99 12.50 11.87 2.66
N THR A 100 12.12 11.58 3.89
CA THR A 100 12.34 10.25 4.49
C THR A 100 11.24 9.30 4.04
N GLU A 101 11.60 8.13 3.54
CA GLU A 101 10.63 7.07 3.28
C GLU A 101 9.99 6.62 4.60
N ASP A 102 8.66 6.56 4.61
CA ASP A 102 7.87 6.07 5.73
C ASP A 102 7.12 4.80 5.28
N TRP A 103 7.40 3.67 5.92
CA TRP A 103 6.87 2.38 5.51
C TRP A 103 5.35 2.27 5.70
N GLU A 104 4.79 2.91 6.73
CA GLU A 104 3.33 2.93 6.94
C GLU A 104 2.66 3.76 5.86
N LEU A 105 3.27 4.89 5.48
CA LEU A 105 2.79 5.71 4.38
C LEU A 105 2.86 4.96 3.04
N SER A 106 3.96 4.21 2.78
CA SER A 106 4.09 3.35 1.60
C SER A 106 3.02 2.24 1.60
N ARG A 107 2.74 1.65 2.77
CA ARG A 107 1.65 0.69 2.93
C ARG A 107 0.30 1.29 2.53
N VAL A 108 -0.06 2.48 3.03
CA VAL A 108 -1.32 3.16 2.66
C VAL A 108 -1.35 3.48 1.17
N ALA A 109 -0.24 3.91 0.59
CA ALA A 109 -0.12 4.16 -0.85
C ALA A 109 -0.35 2.89 -1.68
N ARG A 110 0.14 1.71 -1.23
CA ARG A 110 -0.16 0.41 -1.89
C ARG A 110 -1.63 0.07 -1.82
N TYR A 111 -2.28 0.24 -0.65
CA TYR A 111 -3.73 0.06 -0.52
C TYR A 111 -4.50 0.97 -1.47
N LYS A 112 -4.06 2.21 -1.65
CA LYS A 112 -4.69 3.14 -2.60
C LYS A 112 -4.53 2.68 -4.05
N SER A 113 -3.33 2.26 -4.43
CA SER A 113 -3.07 1.73 -5.78
C SER A 113 -3.86 0.45 -6.05
N GLN A 114 -3.94 -0.45 -5.06
CA GLN A 114 -4.73 -1.68 -5.14
C GLN A 114 -6.23 -1.38 -5.23
N ASP A 115 -6.73 -0.44 -4.45
CA ASP A 115 -8.15 -0.02 -4.47
C ASP A 115 -8.54 0.57 -5.84
N MET A 116 -7.66 1.38 -6.44
CA MET A 116 -7.88 1.89 -7.81
C MET A 116 -7.95 0.75 -8.83
N HIS A 117 -7.06 -0.24 -8.73
CA HIS A 117 -7.04 -1.40 -9.60
C HIS A 117 -8.31 -2.25 -9.45
N ASP A 118 -8.62 -2.67 -8.22
CA ASP A 118 -9.68 -3.65 -7.95
C ASP A 118 -11.07 -3.09 -8.21
N ASN A 119 -11.29 -1.82 -7.88
CA ASN A 119 -12.55 -1.12 -8.11
C ASN A 119 -12.62 -0.42 -9.48
N ARG A 120 -11.59 -0.58 -10.34
CA ARG A 120 -11.52 -0.08 -11.72
C ARG A 120 -11.83 1.42 -11.83
N TYR A 121 -11.19 2.22 -11.00
CA TYR A 121 -11.28 3.69 -11.06
C TYR A 121 -9.90 4.33 -11.02
N PHE A 122 -9.83 5.60 -11.43
CA PHE A 122 -8.62 6.41 -11.34
C PHE A 122 -9.00 7.81 -10.83
N ALA A 123 -8.91 8.03 -9.53
CA ALA A 123 -9.25 9.29 -8.86
C ALA A 123 -8.63 9.34 -7.46
N HIS A 124 -8.43 10.56 -6.93
CA HIS A 124 -7.99 10.75 -5.55
C HIS A 124 -9.01 10.22 -4.53
N ASN A 125 -10.30 10.47 -4.75
CA ASN A 125 -11.35 9.97 -3.87
C ASN A 125 -11.59 8.48 -4.13
N SER A 126 -11.37 7.68 -3.08
CA SER A 126 -11.65 6.25 -3.08
C SER A 126 -13.11 5.98 -2.75
N PRO A 127 -13.77 5.05 -3.46
CA PRO A 127 -15.09 4.56 -3.05
C PRO A 127 -15.06 3.82 -1.72
N THR A 128 -13.92 3.20 -1.37
CA THR A 128 -13.72 2.42 -0.14
C THR A 128 -13.33 3.31 1.04
N TYR A 129 -12.33 4.19 0.84
CA TYR A 129 -11.66 4.93 1.92
C TYR A 129 -12.01 6.43 1.96
N GLY A 130 -12.69 6.97 0.93
CA GLY A 130 -12.99 8.39 0.78
C GLY A 130 -11.79 9.21 0.30
N THR A 131 -11.61 10.42 0.81
CA THR A 131 -10.50 11.30 0.43
C THR A 131 -9.15 10.74 0.88
N PRO A 132 -8.01 11.08 0.23
CA PRO A 132 -6.68 10.67 0.68
C PRO A 132 -6.42 10.99 2.15
N PHE A 133 -6.86 12.16 2.60
CA PHE A 133 -6.70 12.61 3.99
C PHE A 133 -7.51 11.78 4.99
N ARG A 134 -8.70 11.32 4.59
CA ARG A 134 -9.51 10.41 5.40
C ARG A 134 -8.85 9.02 5.46
N MET A 135 -8.33 8.54 4.35
CA MET A 135 -7.62 7.27 4.27
C MET A 135 -6.40 7.26 5.18
N LEU A 136 -5.52 8.26 5.09
CA LEU A 136 -4.34 8.38 5.97
C LEU A 136 -4.71 8.27 7.45
N ARG A 137 -5.76 9.00 7.88
CA ARG A 137 -6.22 8.96 9.27
C ARG A 137 -6.81 7.61 9.67
N ALA A 138 -7.56 6.95 8.77
CA ALA A 138 -8.14 5.63 9.02
C ALA A 138 -7.04 4.57 9.23
N PHE A 139 -5.87 4.75 8.63
CA PHE A 139 -4.69 3.91 8.84
C PHE A 139 -3.81 4.37 10.01
N GLY A 140 -4.26 5.35 10.81
CA GLY A 140 -3.57 5.80 12.03
C GLY A 140 -2.47 6.84 11.81
N LEU A 141 -2.29 7.34 10.58
CA LEU A 141 -1.28 8.35 10.28
C LEU A 141 -1.70 9.74 10.76
N SER A 142 -0.80 10.41 11.46
CA SER A 142 -0.95 11.80 11.93
C SER A 142 -0.02 12.72 11.15
N TYR A 143 -0.50 13.90 10.79
CA TYR A 143 0.24 14.88 10.00
C TYR A 143 -0.31 16.31 10.20
N ARG A 144 0.49 17.31 9.89
CA ARG A 144 0.06 18.70 9.80
C ARG A 144 -0.33 19.08 8.38
N THR A 145 0.44 18.59 7.42
CA THR A 145 0.20 18.76 5.99
C THR A 145 0.27 17.40 5.30
N ALA A 146 -0.51 17.21 4.24
CA ALA A 146 -0.46 16.00 3.44
C ALA A 146 -0.78 16.30 1.98
N GLY A 147 -0.30 15.46 1.07
CA GLY A 147 -0.58 15.51 -0.35
C GLY A 147 -0.52 14.13 -0.99
N GLU A 148 -1.10 14.03 -2.16
CA GLU A 148 -1.13 12.79 -2.94
C GLU A 148 -0.92 13.08 -4.42
N ASN A 149 -0.08 12.28 -5.06
CA ASN A 149 0.00 12.13 -6.51
C ASN A 149 -0.43 10.72 -6.88
N ILE A 150 -1.20 10.58 -7.96
CA ILE A 150 -1.56 9.29 -8.54
C ILE A 150 -1.17 9.25 -10.01
N ALA A 151 -0.84 8.07 -10.52
CA ALA A 151 -0.59 7.83 -11.94
C ALA A 151 -1.00 6.41 -12.34
N MET A 152 -1.24 6.21 -13.62
CA MET A 152 -1.58 4.91 -14.20
C MET A 152 -0.89 4.75 -15.55
N GLY A 153 -0.51 3.50 -15.90
CA GLY A 153 0.04 3.16 -17.20
C GLY A 153 1.54 3.38 -17.37
N TYR A 154 2.26 3.86 -16.36
CA TYR A 154 3.71 4.01 -16.41
C TYR A 154 4.41 2.73 -15.94
N ALA A 155 5.10 2.04 -16.84
CA ALA A 155 5.74 0.75 -16.54
C ALA A 155 7.07 0.87 -15.77
N ALA A 156 7.60 2.07 -15.57
CA ALA A 156 8.90 2.26 -14.93
C ALA A 156 8.92 3.46 -13.97
N PRO A 157 9.71 3.40 -12.87
CA PRO A 157 9.86 4.48 -11.89
C PRO A 157 10.30 5.82 -12.52
N ALA A 158 11.27 5.79 -13.42
CA ALA A 158 11.75 7.01 -14.08
C ALA A 158 10.65 7.67 -14.94
N ALA A 159 9.82 6.87 -15.60
CA ALA A 159 8.74 7.38 -16.45
C ALA A 159 7.63 8.04 -15.62
N VAL A 160 7.22 7.43 -14.50
CA VAL A 160 6.18 8.00 -13.64
C VAL A 160 6.66 9.28 -12.97
N VAL A 161 7.90 9.32 -12.46
CA VAL A 161 8.46 10.55 -11.86
C VAL A 161 8.57 11.66 -12.90
N ALA A 162 9.03 11.38 -14.13
CA ALA A 162 9.04 12.36 -15.21
C ALA A 162 7.63 12.85 -15.54
N GLY A 163 6.63 11.96 -15.59
CA GLY A 163 5.23 12.31 -15.79
C GLY A 163 4.72 13.28 -14.72
N TRP A 164 4.98 13.00 -13.45
CA TRP A 164 4.60 13.88 -12.34
C TRP A 164 5.34 15.23 -12.40
N MET A 165 6.63 15.24 -12.71
CA MET A 165 7.41 16.48 -12.82
C MET A 165 6.99 17.36 -14.00
N ASN A 166 6.40 16.79 -15.04
CA ASN A 166 5.83 17.54 -16.18
C ASN A 166 4.41 18.07 -15.92
N SER A 167 3.77 17.70 -14.81
CA SER A 167 2.45 18.19 -14.39
C SER A 167 2.60 19.19 -13.27
N GLU A 168 2.07 20.41 -13.43
CA GLU A 168 2.23 21.50 -12.46
C GLU A 168 1.78 21.10 -11.05
N GLY A 169 0.59 20.51 -10.91
CA GLY A 169 0.03 20.11 -9.62
C GLY A 169 0.84 18.99 -8.96
N HIS A 170 1.23 17.96 -9.71
CA HIS A 170 2.03 16.87 -9.18
C HIS A 170 3.45 17.33 -8.80
N ARG A 171 4.06 18.17 -9.63
CA ARG A 171 5.37 18.77 -9.35
C ARG A 171 5.31 19.64 -8.10
N ALA A 172 4.24 20.41 -7.91
CA ALA A 172 4.06 21.22 -6.72
C ALA A 172 4.07 20.37 -5.43
N ASN A 173 3.46 19.19 -5.44
CA ASN A 173 3.54 18.25 -4.33
C ASN A 173 4.97 17.75 -4.12
N ILE A 174 5.67 17.31 -5.17
CA ILE A 174 7.04 16.80 -5.08
C ILE A 174 8.00 17.88 -4.51
N LEU A 175 7.82 19.12 -4.88
CA LEU A 175 8.68 20.24 -4.49
C LEU A 175 8.16 21.03 -3.27
N ASN A 176 7.13 20.52 -2.58
CA ASN A 176 6.63 21.20 -1.39
C ASN A 176 7.61 21.03 -0.21
N SER A 177 8.09 22.16 0.32
CA SER A 177 9.04 22.19 1.44
C SER A 177 8.41 21.81 2.79
N ALA A 178 7.07 21.85 2.91
CA ALA A 178 6.37 21.47 4.12
C ALA A 178 6.30 19.95 4.34
N TYR A 179 6.59 19.15 3.33
CA TYR A 179 6.63 17.69 3.48
C TYR A 179 8.01 17.24 3.95
N THR A 180 8.01 16.26 4.84
CA THR A 180 9.21 15.65 5.41
C THR A 180 9.29 14.15 5.15
N LYS A 181 8.15 13.49 4.86
CA LYS A 181 8.05 12.08 4.62
C LYS A 181 7.33 11.78 3.32
N ILE A 182 7.65 10.64 2.73
CA ILE A 182 7.07 10.12 1.50
C ILE A 182 6.75 8.64 1.66
N GLY A 183 5.64 8.21 1.09
CA GLY A 183 5.32 6.80 0.84
C GLY A 183 4.93 6.60 -0.60
N VAL A 184 5.33 5.48 -1.18
CA VAL A 184 5.01 5.10 -2.56
C VAL A 184 4.39 3.72 -2.56
N GLY A 185 3.34 3.56 -3.36
CA GLY A 185 2.66 2.29 -3.58
C GLY A 185 2.50 2.00 -5.07
N TYR A 186 2.82 0.78 -5.47
CA TYR A 186 2.76 0.32 -6.85
C TYR A 186 1.99 -1.00 -6.98
N VAL A 187 1.14 -1.07 -8.00
CA VAL A 187 0.48 -2.29 -8.47
C VAL A 187 0.88 -2.51 -9.92
N ALA A 188 1.48 -3.66 -10.21
CA ALA A 188 2.06 -3.95 -11.52
C ALA A 188 1.01 -4.15 -12.61
N ASP A 189 -0.12 -4.78 -12.28
CA ASP A 189 -1.26 -4.92 -13.21
C ASP A 189 -1.91 -3.56 -13.43
N GLY A 190 -1.87 -3.08 -14.67
CA GLY A 190 -2.34 -1.74 -15.04
C GLY A 190 -1.40 -0.60 -14.65
N HIS A 191 -0.29 -0.89 -13.98
CA HIS A 191 0.71 0.10 -13.54
C HIS A 191 0.10 1.25 -12.75
N TYR A 192 -0.62 0.95 -11.67
CA TYR A 192 -1.16 1.96 -10.77
C TYR A 192 -0.12 2.42 -9.77
N TRP A 193 0.05 3.73 -9.63
CA TRP A 193 1.00 4.37 -8.74
C TRP A 193 0.29 5.34 -7.81
N THR A 194 0.66 5.30 -6.55
CA THR A 194 0.28 6.32 -5.56
C THR A 194 1.52 6.81 -4.85
N GLN A 195 1.65 8.12 -4.72
CA GLN A 195 2.69 8.78 -3.97
C GLN A 195 2.01 9.67 -2.92
N GLN A 196 2.28 9.42 -1.67
CA GLN A 196 1.72 10.18 -0.55
C GLN A 196 2.82 10.90 0.19
N PHE A 197 2.51 12.10 0.67
CA PHE A 197 3.42 12.97 1.39
C PHE A 197 2.78 13.41 2.69
N ILE A 198 3.59 13.53 3.75
CA ILE A 198 3.19 14.14 5.02
C ILE A 198 4.30 15.04 5.60
N GLY A 199 3.88 16.04 6.43
CA GLY A 199 4.77 16.93 7.18
C GLY A 199 4.14 17.39 8.49
#